data_16b6d9a4ec9a37488dc8b9dd6850832f
#
_entry.id   16b6d9a4ec9a37488dc8b9dd6850832f
#
_cell.length_a   1.000
_cell.length_b   1.000
_cell.length_c   1.000
_cell.angle_alpha   90.00
_cell.angle_beta   90.00
_cell.angle_gamma   90.00
#
_symmetry.space_group_name_H-M   'P 1'
#
loop_
_entity.id
_entity.type
_entity.pdbx_description
1 polymer ?
#
loop_
_entity_poly.entity_id
_entity_poly.type
_entity_poly.pdbx_seq_one_letter_code
_entity_poly.pdbx_strand_id
1 'polypeptide(L)'
;DNVLMEIDLLYRDYGIREFYIVDDNFTADKAMVKKFCNEIINRKYDIAFCNPNGVRLDTLDMEMLTLMKKAGWYYLSVGIESGSQPVLDHMKKRINITLVREKVSIIRKAGLEVYGFFIVGYPTETLEDIKKTVNLALELDLIGANFSCFHPLPGTAIFEMLVQNGKIKREKFTELFNSTYADVAYSPDNIPVKTLK
;
A
#
# COMPACT_ATOMS: atom_id res chain seq x y z
N ASP A 1 -2.69 10.37 23.25
CA ASP A 1 -1.94 11.46 23.91
C ASP A 1 -0.40 11.24 23.82
N ASN A 2 0.14 10.02 24.02
CA ASN A 2 1.58 9.77 24.00
C ASN A 2 2.25 10.15 22.67
N VAL A 3 1.64 9.78 21.53
CA VAL A 3 2.17 10.11 20.18
C VAL A 3 2.28 11.63 19.98
N LEU A 4 1.30 12.40 20.45
CA LEU A 4 1.34 13.86 20.35
C LEU A 4 2.43 14.46 21.22
N MET A 5 2.65 13.92 22.43
CA MET A 5 3.75 14.34 23.31
C MET A 5 5.11 14.04 22.70
N GLU A 6 5.26 12.89 22.03
CA GLU A 6 6.48 12.53 21.31
C GLU A 6 6.73 13.48 20.13
N ILE A 7 5.71 13.80 19.33
CA ILE A 7 5.80 14.80 18.26
C ILE A 7 6.19 16.17 18.83
N ASP A 8 5.58 16.59 19.95
CA ASP A 8 5.91 17.87 20.61
C ASP A 8 7.38 17.92 21.03
N LEU A 9 7.90 16.83 21.62
CA LEU A 9 9.32 16.70 22.00
C LEU A 9 10.23 16.76 20.77
N LEU A 10 9.96 15.92 19.77
CA LEU A 10 10.79 15.85 18.54
C LEU A 10 10.80 17.18 17.78
N TYR A 11 9.66 17.85 17.71
CA TYR A 11 9.55 19.16 17.06
C TYR A 11 10.34 20.25 17.80
N ARG A 12 10.17 20.37 19.12
CA ARG A 12 10.72 21.47 19.92
C ARG A 12 12.17 21.28 20.27
N ASP A 13 12.56 20.08 20.71
CA ASP A 13 13.86 19.83 21.29
C ASP A 13 14.86 19.30 20.27
N TYR A 14 14.36 18.57 19.24
CA TYR A 14 15.22 17.97 18.21
C TYR A 14 15.09 18.63 16.83
N GLY A 15 14.16 19.56 16.65
CA GLY A 15 13.99 20.27 15.39
C GLY A 15 13.45 19.43 14.24
N ILE A 16 12.81 18.28 14.51
CA ILE A 16 12.24 17.41 13.48
C ILE A 16 11.04 18.09 12.84
N ARG A 17 10.95 18.00 11.52
CA ARG A 17 9.89 18.63 10.70
C ARG A 17 9.16 17.66 9.79
N GLU A 18 9.62 16.43 9.67
CA GLU A 18 8.99 15.42 8.83
C GLU A 18 8.80 14.13 9.63
N PHE A 19 7.58 13.56 9.56
CA PHE A 19 7.17 12.38 10.30
C PHE A 19 6.58 11.33 9.37
N TYR A 20 7.08 10.11 9.48
CA TYR A 20 6.60 8.96 8.74
C TYR A 20 5.67 8.14 9.63
N ILE A 21 4.40 8.04 9.25
CA ILE A 21 3.41 7.22 9.93
C ILE A 21 3.52 5.81 9.36
N VAL A 22 4.09 4.91 10.13
CA VAL A 22 4.43 3.54 9.69
C VAL A 22 3.47 2.47 10.22
N ASP A 23 2.31 2.88 10.70
CA ASP A 23 1.23 1.97 11.12
C ASP A 23 0.80 1.08 9.95
N ASP A 24 0.38 -0.16 10.25
CA ASP A 24 -0.14 -1.10 9.25
C ASP A 24 -1.42 -0.60 8.57
N ASN A 25 -2.25 0.15 9.30
CA ASN A 25 -3.44 0.79 8.76
C ASN A 25 -3.86 2.01 9.59
N PHE A 26 -3.15 3.10 9.45
CA PHE A 26 -3.42 4.35 10.16
C PHE A 26 -4.86 4.86 9.99
N THR A 27 -5.47 4.65 8.83
CA THR A 27 -6.80 5.15 8.48
C THR A 27 -7.95 4.21 8.89
N ALA A 28 -7.69 3.14 9.66
CA ALA A 28 -8.70 2.19 10.10
C ALA A 28 -9.75 2.83 11.02
N ASP A 29 -9.32 3.68 11.95
CA ASP A 29 -10.19 4.43 12.84
C ASP A 29 -10.27 5.90 12.40
N LYS A 30 -11.33 6.22 11.67
CA LYS A 30 -11.57 7.58 11.16
C LYS A 30 -11.69 8.64 12.26
N ALA A 31 -12.29 8.28 13.41
CA ALA A 31 -12.47 9.21 14.50
C ALA A 31 -11.13 9.57 15.14
N MET A 32 -10.27 8.56 15.31
CA MET A 32 -8.90 8.74 15.81
C MET A 32 -8.07 9.62 14.86
N VAL A 33 -8.11 9.35 13.55
CA VAL A 33 -7.39 10.17 12.54
C VAL A 33 -7.86 11.62 12.58
N LYS A 34 -9.17 11.86 12.60
CA LYS A 34 -9.74 13.22 12.69
C LYS A 34 -9.30 13.94 13.97
N LYS A 35 -9.34 13.25 15.11
CA LYS A 35 -8.86 13.80 16.36
C LYS A 35 -7.38 14.17 16.29
N PHE A 36 -6.56 13.24 15.81
CA PHE A 36 -5.12 13.46 15.63
C PHE A 36 -4.82 14.67 14.72
N CYS A 37 -5.44 14.73 13.54
CA CYS A 37 -5.25 15.84 12.60
C CYS A 37 -5.65 17.19 13.22
N ASN A 38 -6.78 17.27 13.93
CA ASN A 38 -7.21 18.50 14.60
C ASN A 38 -6.21 18.93 15.68
N GLU A 39 -5.68 18.01 16.46
CA GLU A 39 -4.66 18.30 17.49
C GLU A 39 -3.37 18.84 16.87
N ILE A 40 -2.94 18.29 15.72
CA ILE A 40 -1.78 18.80 14.97
C ILE A 40 -2.06 20.22 14.41
N ILE A 41 -3.22 20.44 13.80
CA ILE A 41 -3.62 21.74 13.26
C ILE A 41 -3.63 22.82 14.37
N ASN A 42 -4.17 22.49 15.56
CA ASN A 42 -4.23 23.40 16.68
C ASN A 42 -2.85 23.81 17.20
N ARG A 43 -1.84 22.95 17.07
CA ARG A 43 -0.45 23.22 17.45
C ARG A 43 0.24 24.22 16.51
N LYS A 44 -0.29 24.42 15.32
CA LYS A 44 0.28 25.31 14.29
C LYS A 44 1.76 25.04 13.98
N TYR A 45 2.15 23.76 14.04
CA TYR A 45 3.50 23.37 13.71
C TYR A 45 3.70 23.38 12.18
N ASP A 46 4.88 23.80 11.77
CA ASP A 46 5.36 23.64 10.39
C ASP A 46 6.01 22.26 10.27
N ILE A 47 5.17 21.25 10.01
CA ILE A 47 5.58 19.84 9.90
C ILE A 47 4.90 19.17 8.72
N ALA A 48 5.55 18.13 8.21
CA ALA A 48 5.07 17.30 7.13
C ALA A 48 4.85 15.85 7.59
N PHE A 49 3.84 15.20 7.02
CA PHE A 49 3.53 13.79 7.27
C PHE A 49 3.37 13.01 5.98
N CYS A 50 3.70 11.71 6.04
CA CYS A 50 3.37 10.74 5.00
C CYS A 50 3.09 9.36 5.58
N ASN A 51 2.43 8.49 4.78
CA ASN A 51 2.21 7.08 5.12
C ASN A 51 2.94 6.19 4.10
N PRO A 52 4.23 5.87 4.30
CA PRO A 52 5.00 5.08 3.35
C PRO A 52 4.58 3.61 3.31
N ASN A 53 4.06 3.05 4.42
CA ASN A 53 3.62 1.65 4.51
C ASN A 53 2.28 1.38 3.79
N GLY A 54 1.58 2.45 3.43
CA GLY A 54 0.31 2.37 2.74
C GLY A 54 -0.90 2.43 3.67
N VAL A 55 -2.01 2.88 3.08
CA VAL A 55 -3.33 2.92 3.71
C VAL A 55 -4.35 2.19 2.82
N ARG A 56 -5.44 1.76 3.42
CA ARG A 56 -6.52 1.10 2.68
C ARG A 56 -7.38 2.13 1.95
N LEU A 57 -7.59 1.91 0.65
CA LEU A 57 -8.40 2.81 -0.19
C LEU A 57 -9.85 2.93 0.30
N ASP A 58 -10.45 1.83 0.76
CA ASP A 58 -11.86 1.79 1.21
C ASP A 58 -12.13 2.59 2.50
N THR A 59 -11.09 2.92 3.28
CA THR A 59 -11.24 3.74 4.50
C THR A 59 -11.26 5.24 4.22
N LEU A 60 -10.80 5.68 3.04
CA LEU A 60 -10.59 7.09 2.73
C LEU A 60 -11.88 7.80 2.28
N ASP A 61 -12.06 9.01 2.76
CA ASP A 61 -13.08 9.95 2.28
C ASP A 61 -12.51 11.39 2.18
N MET A 62 -13.23 12.27 1.47
CA MET A 62 -12.77 13.63 1.20
C MET A 62 -12.60 14.45 2.48
N GLU A 63 -13.45 14.26 3.49
CA GLU A 63 -13.38 15.00 4.75
C GLU A 63 -12.08 14.67 5.49
N MET A 64 -11.76 13.39 5.64
CA MET A 64 -10.53 12.93 6.29
C MET A 64 -9.29 13.38 5.52
N LEU A 65 -9.28 13.22 4.19
CA LEU A 65 -8.16 13.63 3.33
C LEU A 65 -7.91 15.15 3.42
N THR A 66 -8.97 15.96 3.47
CA THR A 66 -8.87 17.40 3.65
C THR A 66 -8.26 17.77 5.00
N LEU A 67 -8.65 17.06 6.08
CA LEU A 67 -8.06 17.25 7.40
C LEU A 67 -6.59 16.83 7.43
N MET A 68 -6.26 15.68 6.86
CA MET A 68 -4.88 15.21 6.73
C MET A 68 -4.02 16.25 5.99
N LYS A 69 -4.51 16.77 4.84
CA LYS A 69 -3.80 17.81 4.11
C LYS A 69 -3.54 19.06 4.96
N LYS A 70 -4.55 19.54 5.69
CA LYS A 70 -4.43 20.70 6.60
C LYS A 70 -3.45 20.43 7.76
N ALA A 71 -3.36 19.20 8.20
CA ALA A 71 -2.44 18.78 9.28
C ALA A 71 -1.00 18.54 8.78
N GLY A 72 -0.72 18.72 7.47
CA GLY A 72 0.61 18.65 6.91
C GLY A 72 0.93 17.38 6.09
N TRP A 73 -0.05 16.49 5.85
CA TRP A 73 0.19 15.37 4.93
C TRP A 73 0.49 15.85 3.53
N TYR A 74 1.47 15.22 2.86
CA TYR A 74 1.83 15.54 1.49
C TYR A 74 1.67 14.33 0.54
N TYR A 75 1.85 13.09 1.00
CA TYR A 75 1.51 11.91 0.19
C TYR A 75 1.00 10.73 1.02
N LEU A 76 0.30 9.83 0.33
CA LEU A 76 -0.15 8.53 0.83
C LEU A 76 0.29 7.44 -0.12
N SER A 77 0.86 6.37 0.43
CA SER A 77 0.97 5.10 -0.31
C SER A 77 -0.34 4.31 -0.19
N VAL A 78 -0.73 3.62 -1.25
CA VAL A 78 -1.97 2.83 -1.30
C VAL A 78 -1.74 1.47 -1.93
N GLY A 79 -2.30 0.42 -1.34
CA GLY A 79 -2.28 -0.93 -1.90
C GLY A 79 -3.34 -1.10 -2.98
N ILE A 80 -2.95 -1.02 -4.24
CA ILE A 80 -3.81 -1.25 -5.41
C ILE A 80 -3.79 -2.71 -5.81
N GLU A 81 -2.63 -3.33 -5.73
CA GLU A 81 -2.23 -4.72 -5.93
C GLU A 81 -2.31 -5.16 -7.40
N SER A 82 -3.44 -5.02 -8.09
CA SER A 82 -3.61 -5.49 -9.48
C SER A 82 -4.58 -4.61 -10.27
N GLY A 83 -4.34 -4.51 -11.56
CA GLY A 83 -5.26 -3.93 -12.55
C GLY A 83 -6.27 -4.93 -13.12
N SER A 84 -6.24 -6.18 -12.65
CA SER A 84 -7.17 -7.23 -13.06
C SER A 84 -8.18 -7.52 -11.96
N GLN A 85 -9.47 -7.30 -12.24
CA GLN A 85 -10.54 -7.58 -11.27
C GLN A 85 -10.57 -9.04 -10.82
N PRO A 86 -10.48 -10.05 -11.72
CA PRO A 86 -10.41 -11.45 -11.29
C PRO A 86 -9.26 -11.75 -10.32
N VAL A 87 -8.10 -11.11 -10.50
CA VAL A 87 -6.94 -11.26 -9.59
C VAL A 87 -7.26 -10.63 -8.23
N LEU A 88 -7.80 -9.42 -8.19
CA LEU A 88 -8.23 -8.75 -6.93
C LEU A 88 -9.29 -9.57 -6.18
N ASP A 89 -10.24 -10.16 -6.88
CA ASP A 89 -11.28 -11.01 -6.30
C ASP A 89 -10.67 -12.28 -5.68
N HIS A 90 -9.71 -12.91 -6.36
CA HIS A 90 -9.00 -14.08 -5.83
C HIS A 90 -8.11 -13.71 -4.62
N MET A 91 -7.51 -12.53 -4.61
CA MET A 91 -6.78 -11.97 -3.46
C MET A 91 -7.70 -11.63 -2.29
N LYS A 92 -9.02 -11.64 -2.48
CA LYS A 92 -10.04 -11.22 -1.50
C LYS A 92 -9.82 -9.79 -1.00
N LYS A 93 -9.33 -8.92 -1.86
CA LYS A 93 -8.96 -7.54 -1.50
C LYS A 93 -10.18 -6.66 -1.19
N ARG A 94 -11.39 -7.05 -1.62
CA ARG A 94 -12.67 -6.32 -1.43
C ARG A 94 -12.66 -4.90 -2.00
N ILE A 95 -11.84 -4.67 -3.02
CA ILE A 95 -11.82 -3.44 -3.81
C ILE A 95 -12.05 -3.79 -5.28
N ASN A 96 -12.51 -2.84 -6.06
CA ASN A 96 -12.63 -2.96 -7.50
C ASN A 96 -11.92 -1.82 -8.21
N ILE A 97 -11.65 -2.00 -9.50
CA ILE A 97 -10.89 -1.05 -10.31
C ILE A 97 -11.57 0.33 -10.37
N THR A 98 -12.91 0.37 -10.37
CA THR A 98 -13.67 1.63 -10.33
C THR A 98 -13.41 2.38 -9.02
N LEU A 99 -13.46 1.68 -7.88
CA LEU A 99 -13.15 2.25 -6.58
C LEU A 99 -11.70 2.75 -6.51
N VAL A 100 -10.73 2.01 -7.09
CA VAL A 100 -9.32 2.45 -7.16
C VAL A 100 -9.23 3.80 -7.86
N ARG A 101 -9.82 3.93 -9.05
CA ARG A 101 -9.82 5.20 -9.82
C ARG A 101 -10.47 6.34 -9.03
N GLU A 102 -11.63 6.08 -8.43
CA GLU A 102 -12.34 7.05 -7.59
C GLU A 102 -11.46 7.53 -6.43
N LYS A 103 -10.88 6.59 -5.67
CA LYS A 103 -10.09 6.91 -4.47
C LYS A 103 -8.81 7.65 -4.79
N VAL A 104 -8.07 7.24 -5.82
CA VAL A 104 -6.90 8.00 -6.29
C VAL A 104 -7.32 9.42 -6.68
N SER A 105 -8.42 9.57 -7.43
CA SER A 105 -8.94 10.90 -7.81
C SER A 105 -9.27 11.78 -6.61
N ILE A 106 -9.93 11.27 -5.56
CA ILE A 106 -10.27 12.09 -4.39
C ILE A 106 -9.03 12.44 -3.55
N ILE A 107 -8.01 11.55 -3.46
CA ILE A 107 -6.75 11.87 -2.80
C ILE A 107 -6.06 13.04 -3.52
N ARG A 108 -5.96 12.97 -4.86
CA ARG A 108 -5.38 14.04 -5.69
C ARG A 108 -6.17 15.35 -5.56
N LYS A 109 -7.50 15.28 -5.57
CA LYS A 109 -8.37 16.46 -5.37
C LYS A 109 -8.22 17.10 -3.99
N ALA A 110 -7.88 16.32 -2.98
CA ALA A 110 -7.56 16.83 -1.64
C ALA A 110 -6.17 17.50 -1.58
N GLY A 111 -5.39 17.48 -2.67
CA GLY A 111 -4.05 18.06 -2.76
C GLY A 111 -2.94 17.18 -2.18
N LEU A 112 -3.20 15.86 -2.08
CA LEU A 112 -2.23 14.87 -1.65
C LEU A 112 -1.66 14.12 -2.86
N GLU A 113 -0.37 13.79 -2.79
CA GLU A 113 0.26 12.88 -3.75
C GLU A 113 -0.09 11.42 -3.44
N VAL A 114 -0.05 10.55 -4.46
CA VAL A 114 -0.36 9.12 -4.32
C VAL A 114 0.79 8.28 -4.83
N TYR A 115 1.23 7.31 -4.01
CA TYR A 115 2.17 6.28 -4.39
C TYR A 115 1.46 4.92 -4.42
N GLY A 116 1.57 4.15 -5.50
CA GLY A 116 0.85 2.89 -5.70
C GLY A 116 1.71 1.67 -5.41
N PHE A 117 1.18 0.71 -4.63
CA PHE A 117 1.76 -0.62 -4.50
C PHE A 117 1.01 -1.62 -5.37
N PHE A 118 1.76 -2.42 -6.12
CA PHE A 118 1.28 -3.46 -7.02
C PHE A 118 2.01 -4.77 -6.77
N ILE A 119 1.32 -5.88 -6.98
CA ILE A 119 1.86 -7.23 -6.90
C ILE A 119 1.78 -7.86 -8.30
N VAL A 120 2.87 -8.48 -8.74
CA VAL A 120 2.94 -9.25 -9.98
C VAL A 120 3.38 -10.69 -9.71
N GLY A 121 2.98 -11.61 -10.58
CA GLY A 121 3.28 -13.04 -10.40
C GLY A 121 2.39 -13.74 -9.39
N TYR A 122 1.18 -13.21 -9.12
CA TYR A 122 0.20 -13.87 -8.27
C TYR A 122 -0.29 -15.19 -8.91
N PRO A 123 -0.59 -16.27 -8.13
CA PRO A 123 -0.82 -17.63 -8.65
C PRO A 123 -1.85 -17.79 -9.78
N THR A 124 -2.86 -16.95 -9.82
CA THR A 124 -3.90 -16.98 -10.88
C THR A 124 -3.66 -15.99 -12.00
N GLU A 125 -2.59 -15.20 -11.92
CA GLU A 125 -2.31 -14.12 -12.86
C GLU A 125 -1.83 -14.64 -14.22
N THR A 126 -2.20 -13.94 -15.27
CA THR A 126 -1.72 -14.14 -16.62
C THR A 126 -0.88 -12.94 -17.08
N LEU A 127 -0.15 -13.08 -18.19
CA LEU A 127 0.56 -11.95 -18.81
C LEU A 127 -0.38 -10.81 -19.20
N GLU A 128 -1.63 -11.13 -19.58
CA GLU A 128 -2.63 -10.11 -19.88
C GLU A 128 -3.08 -9.35 -18.63
N ASP A 129 -3.16 -10.02 -17.48
CA ASP A 129 -3.48 -9.37 -16.21
C ASP A 129 -2.34 -8.45 -15.73
N ILE A 130 -1.08 -8.86 -15.92
CA ILE A 130 0.08 -7.99 -15.68
C ILE A 130 0.01 -6.75 -16.55
N LYS A 131 -0.30 -6.88 -17.86
CA LYS A 131 -0.47 -5.72 -18.74
C LYS A 131 -1.58 -4.78 -18.25
N LYS A 132 -2.73 -5.32 -17.81
CA LYS A 132 -3.80 -4.51 -17.20
C LYS A 132 -3.30 -3.76 -15.96
N THR A 133 -2.48 -4.41 -15.13
CA THR A 133 -1.89 -3.81 -13.93
C THR A 133 -0.95 -2.66 -14.28
N VAL A 134 -0.05 -2.86 -15.25
CA VAL A 134 0.84 -1.80 -15.74
C VAL A 134 0.06 -0.65 -16.37
N ASN A 135 -0.95 -0.96 -17.21
CA ASN A 135 -1.77 0.06 -17.85
C ASN A 135 -2.55 0.88 -16.80
N LEU A 136 -3.10 0.24 -15.76
CA LEU A 136 -3.75 0.95 -14.67
C LEU A 136 -2.78 1.87 -13.93
N ALA A 137 -1.56 1.42 -13.64
CA ALA A 137 -0.54 2.24 -13.00
C ALA A 137 -0.16 3.47 -13.82
N LEU A 138 -0.10 3.32 -15.16
CA LEU A 138 0.16 4.44 -16.08
C LEU A 138 -1.03 5.38 -16.26
N GLU A 139 -2.26 4.87 -16.13
CA GLU A 139 -3.50 5.66 -16.22
C GLU A 139 -3.71 6.53 -14.97
N LEU A 140 -3.37 6.00 -13.79
CA LEU A 140 -3.57 6.68 -12.52
C LEU A 140 -2.57 7.82 -12.33
N ASP A 141 -3.04 8.95 -11.76
CA ASP A 141 -2.17 10.09 -11.40
C ASP A 141 -1.36 9.79 -10.14
N LEU A 142 -0.33 8.94 -10.28
CA LEU A 142 0.58 8.50 -9.22
C LEU A 142 1.92 9.24 -9.34
N ILE A 143 2.53 9.60 -8.19
CA ILE A 143 3.92 10.12 -8.17
C ILE A 143 4.95 8.99 -8.36
N GLY A 144 4.53 7.74 -8.15
CA GLY A 144 5.36 6.57 -8.33
C GLY A 144 4.57 5.29 -8.08
N ALA A 145 5.11 4.18 -8.55
CA ALA A 145 4.53 2.86 -8.40
C ALA A 145 5.63 1.84 -8.05
N ASN A 146 5.37 1.01 -7.05
CA ASN A 146 6.23 -0.13 -6.72
C ASN A 146 5.54 -1.42 -7.16
N PHE A 147 6.23 -2.21 -7.97
CA PHE A 147 5.81 -3.55 -8.39
C PHE A 147 6.64 -4.58 -7.63
N SER A 148 6.00 -5.27 -6.70
CA SER A 148 6.61 -6.35 -5.92
C SER A 148 6.24 -7.70 -6.52
N CYS A 149 7.20 -8.62 -6.61
CA CYS A 149 6.90 -10.00 -6.96
C CYS A 149 6.10 -10.66 -5.83
N PHE A 150 5.12 -11.49 -6.19
CA PHE A 150 4.34 -12.22 -5.20
C PHE A 150 5.24 -13.15 -4.37
N HIS A 151 5.17 -13.00 -3.05
CA HIS A 151 5.82 -13.87 -2.08
C HIS A 151 4.79 -14.69 -1.31
N PRO A 152 4.77 -16.01 -1.48
CA PRO A 152 3.88 -16.88 -0.71
C PRO A 152 4.38 -16.99 0.73
N LEU A 153 3.72 -16.35 1.69
CA LEU A 153 4.11 -16.33 3.10
C LEU A 153 3.54 -17.56 3.84
N PRO A 154 4.35 -18.30 4.63
CA PRO A 154 3.89 -19.42 5.45
C PRO A 154 2.75 -19.00 6.39
N GLY A 155 1.84 -19.93 6.62
CA GLY A 155 0.66 -19.72 7.45
C GLY A 155 -0.50 -19.04 6.71
N THR A 156 -0.32 -18.62 5.46
CA THR A 156 -1.41 -18.11 4.62
C THR A 156 -2.07 -19.25 3.84
N ALA A 157 -3.37 -19.16 3.61
CA ALA A 157 -4.11 -20.16 2.83
C ALA A 157 -3.54 -20.37 1.43
N ILE A 158 -3.05 -19.30 0.79
CA ILE A 158 -2.43 -19.36 -0.53
C ILE A 158 -1.10 -20.14 -0.50
N PHE A 159 -0.28 -19.97 0.54
CA PHE A 159 0.95 -20.75 0.72
C PHE A 159 0.65 -22.24 0.85
N GLU A 160 -0.31 -22.60 1.73
CA GLU A 160 -0.68 -24.00 1.94
C GLU A 160 -1.24 -24.64 0.66
N MET A 161 -2.05 -23.92 -0.10
CA MET A 161 -2.55 -24.36 -1.40
C MET A 161 -1.41 -24.64 -2.40
N LEU A 162 -0.41 -23.75 -2.47
CA LEU A 162 0.73 -23.91 -3.37
C LEU A 162 1.61 -25.12 -2.98
N VAL A 163 1.79 -25.38 -1.68
CA VAL A 163 2.50 -26.55 -1.17
C VAL A 163 1.73 -27.83 -1.52
N GLN A 164 0.41 -27.88 -1.25
CA GLN A 164 -0.44 -29.03 -1.54
C GLN A 164 -0.47 -29.37 -3.03
N ASN A 165 -0.44 -28.36 -3.88
CA ASN A 165 -0.41 -28.53 -5.34
C ASN A 165 1.01 -28.77 -5.89
N GLY A 166 2.03 -28.93 -5.05
CA GLY A 166 3.42 -29.19 -5.45
C GLY A 166 4.10 -28.03 -6.20
N LYS A 167 3.54 -26.82 -6.11
CA LYS A 167 4.08 -25.62 -6.79
C LYS A 167 5.27 -25.02 -6.06
N ILE A 168 5.32 -25.15 -4.75
CA ILE A 168 6.44 -24.75 -3.91
C ILE A 168 6.75 -25.86 -2.90
N LYS A 169 8.01 -25.90 -2.44
CA LYS A 169 8.45 -26.80 -1.38
C LYS A 169 8.54 -26.05 -0.07
N ARG A 170 7.91 -26.56 1.00
CA ARG A 170 7.89 -25.92 2.32
C ARG A 170 9.31 -25.64 2.87
N GLU A 171 10.24 -26.58 2.64
CA GLU A 171 11.61 -26.50 3.15
C GLU A 171 12.43 -25.37 2.50
N LYS A 172 12.11 -25.00 1.24
CA LYS A 172 12.77 -23.90 0.54
C LYS A 172 12.37 -22.52 1.05
N PHE A 173 11.37 -22.43 1.90
CA PHE A 173 10.85 -21.14 2.35
C PHE A 173 11.81 -20.38 3.28
N THR A 174 12.61 -21.10 4.09
CA THR A 174 13.66 -20.46 4.90
C THR A 174 14.72 -19.75 4.06
N GLU A 175 14.99 -20.24 2.83
CA GLU A 175 15.87 -19.57 1.87
C GLU A 175 15.21 -18.31 1.29
N LEU A 176 13.88 -18.33 1.10
CA LEU A 176 13.11 -17.20 0.57
C LEU A 176 12.95 -16.04 1.57
N PHE A 177 13.05 -16.31 2.88
CA PHE A 177 12.98 -15.28 3.92
C PHE A 177 14.14 -14.26 3.85
N ASN A 178 15.24 -14.64 3.21
CA ASN A 178 16.40 -13.79 2.98
C ASN A 178 16.33 -13.05 1.63
N SER A 179 15.28 -13.29 0.83
CA SER A 179 15.07 -12.62 -0.45
C SER A 179 14.34 -11.29 -0.26
N THR A 180 14.62 -10.33 -1.11
CA THR A 180 13.88 -9.06 -1.16
C THR A 180 12.56 -9.25 -1.94
N TYR A 181 11.60 -8.35 -1.77
CA TYR A 181 10.36 -8.35 -2.58
C TYR A 181 10.60 -8.09 -4.09
N ALA A 182 11.84 -7.78 -4.47
CA ALA A 182 12.28 -7.70 -5.86
C ALA A 182 12.67 -9.08 -6.42
N ASP A 183 12.93 -10.07 -5.57
CA ASP A 183 13.29 -11.41 -5.99
C ASP A 183 12.04 -12.21 -6.38
N VAL A 184 12.15 -13.02 -7.43
CA VAL A 184 11.04 -13.87 -7.88
C VAL A 184 11.03 -15.17 -7.07
N ALA A 185 10.33 -15.15 -5.93
CA ALA A 185 10.16 -16.31 -5.05
C ALA A 185 9.22 -17.37 -5.63
N TYR A 186 8.27 -16.94 -6.46
CA TYR A 186 7.29 -17.77 -7.13
C TYR A 186 6.94 -17.15 -8.49
N SER A 187 6.65 -18.00 -9.48
CA SER A 187 6.10 -17.58 -10.76
C SER A 187 4.98 -18.54 -11.18
N PRO A 188 3.83 -18.04 -11.64
CA PRO A 188 2.79 -18.88 -12.25
C PRO A 188 3.35 -19.68 -13.45
N ASP A 189 2.82 -20.88 -13.70
CA ASP A 189 3.33 -21.78 -14.75
C ASP A 189 3.32 -21.13 -16.15
N ASN A 190 2.39 -20.21 -16.39
CA ASN A 190 2.20 -19.51 -17.65
C ASN A 190 2.99 -18.20 -17.76
N ILE A 191 3.75 -17.82 -16.74
CA ILE A 191 4.57 -16.60 -16.73
C ILE A 191 6.05 -16.98 -16.55
N PRO A 192 6.91 -16.77 -17.56
CA PRO A 192 8.33 -17.03 -17.40
C PRO A 192 8.96 -16.14 -16.32
N VAL A 193 9.81 -16.70 -15.45
CA VAL A 193 10.52 -15.96 -14.40
C VAL A 193 11.22 -14.70 -14.90
N LYS A 194 11.79 -14.75 -16.11
CA LYS A 194 12.45 -13.60 -16.77
C LYS A 194 11.52 -12.42 -17.04
N THR A 195 10.21 -12.66 -17.06
CA THR A 195 9.19 -11.60 -17.28
C THR A 195 8.89 -10.82 -16.01
N LEU A 196 9.17 -11.43 -14.85
CA LEU A 196 8.98 -10.83 -13.54
C LEU A 196 10.26 -10.15 -12.99
N LYS A 197 11.36 -10.27 -13.67
CA LYS A 197 12.64 -9.58 -13.41
C LYS A 197 12.77 -8.32 -14.24
#